data_b3015f3175a8cf0e162a58904ee97717
#
_entry.id   b3015f3175a8cf0e162a58904ee97717
#
_cell.length_a   1.000
_cell.length_b   1.000
_cell.length_c   1.000
_cell.angle_alpha   90.00
_cell.angle_beta   90.00
_cell.angle_gamma   90.00
#
_symmetry.space_group_name_H-M   'P 1'
#
loop_
_entity.id
_entity.type
_entity.pdbx_description
1 polymer ?
#
loop_
_entity_poly.entity_id
_entity_poly.type
_entity_poly.pdbx_seq_one_letter_code
_entity_poly.pdbx_strand_id
1 'polypeptide(L)'
;TSGLMVVAGSLSAHKVLTKAILHRSLSRSYEAICEGVLISGQDIDAPIGRDPRNRLKKAVRQDGKNSLSIMRIIKRYRKHSLVKVSLATGRTHQIRVHMQSIGHPLVGDRRYGCRYLLPKMADEVTIRTIRGFKRQALHSRRLEFAHPRGGSPQRFVADRPGDMEELVDALELDFEKYS
;
A
#
# COMPACT_ATOMS: atom_id res chain seq x y z
N THR A 1 0.31 4.52 7.33
CA THR A 1 -0.64 4.61 6.21
C THR A 1 -1.48 5.85 6.39
N SER A 2 -1.54 6.69 5.39
CA SER A 2 -2.39 7.88 5.34
C SER A 2 -3.70 7.59 4.58
N GLY A 3 -4.60 8.59 4.52
CA GLY A 3 -5.82 8.53 3.73
C GLY A 3 -7.02 7.97 4.48
N LEU A 4 -7.92 7.32 3.75
CA LEU A 4 -9.25 6.95 4.21
C LEU A 4 -9.26 5.78 5.19
N MET A 5 -10.10 5.89 6.20
CA MET A 5 -10.40 4.82 7.15
C MET A 5 -11.90 4.84 7.46
N VAL A 6 -12.52 3.68 7.53
CA VAL A 6 -13.91 3.54 8.01
C VAL A 6 -13.93 3.09 9.46
N VAL A 7 -14.73 3.79 10.28
CA VAL A 7 -14.94 3.48 11.68
C VAL A 7 -16.45 3.31 11.92
N ALA A 8 -16.84 2.20 12.53
CA ALA A 8 -18.22 1.95 12.88
C ALA A 8 -18.58 2.64 14.22
N GLY A 9 -19.55 3.54 14.20
CA GLY A 9 -20.05 4.25 15.40
C GLY A 9 -21.09 3.46 16.21
N SER A 10 -21.46 2.24 15.77
CA SER A 10 -22.39 1.37 16.48
C SER A 10 -22.11 -0.10 16.22
N LEU A 11 -22.58 -0.99 17.09
CA LEU A 11 -22.43 -2.43 16.93
C LEU A 11 -23.15 -2.95 15.66
N SER A 12 -24.32 -2.38 15.34
CA SER A 12 -25.05 -2.74 14.11
C SER A 12 -24.25 -2.36 12.85
N ALA A 13 -23.71 -1.14 12.77
CA ALA A 13 -22.85 -0.71 11.68
C ALA A 13 -21.58 -1.58 11.58
N HIS A 14 -20.96 -1.92 12.72
CA HIS A 14 -19.80 -2.83 12.75
C HIS A 14 -20.13 -4.19 12.13
N LYS A 15 -21.25 -4.81 12.50
CA LYS A 15 -21.68 -6.10 11.93
C LYS A 15 -21.89 -6.02 10.42
N VAL A 16 -22.54 -4.95 9.92
CA VAL A 16 -22.78 -4.76 8.48
C VAL A 16 -21.47 -4.57 7.72
N LEU A 17 -20.59 -3.67 8.19
CA LEU A 17 -19.30 -3.41 7.55
C LEU A 17 -18.38 -4.63 7.58
N THR A 18 -18.39 -5.41 8.66
CA THR A 18 -17.63 -6.67 8.75
C THR A 18 -18.12 -7.67 7.71
N LYS A 19 -19.45 -7.85 7.56
CA LYS A 19 -20.02 -8.68 6.49
C LYS A 19 -19.62 -8.17 5.11
N ALA A 20 -19.68 -6.85 4.87
CA ALA A 20 -19.29 -6.25 3.60
C ALA A 20 -17.81 -6.53 3.25
N ILE A 21 -16.92 -6.53 4.23
CA ILE A 21 -15.51 -6.92 4.03
C ILE A 21 -15.41 -8.41 3.66
N LEU A 22 -16.12 -9.30 4.37
CA LEU A 22 -16.11 -10.75 4.13
C LEU A 22 -16.64 -11.08 2.73
N HIS A 23 -17.72 -10.44 2.31
CA HIS A 23 -18.34 -10.62 0.99
C HIS A 23 -17.69 -9.79 -0.13
N ARG A 24 -16.58 -9.07 0.17
CA ARG A 24 -15.85 -8.23 -0.79
C ARG A 24 -16.70 -7.10 -1.40
N SER A 25 -17.80 -6.73 -0.77
CA SER A 25 -18.65 -5.60 -1.18
C SER A 25 -18.19 -4.26 -0.61
N LEU A 26 -17.16 -4.25 0.24
CA LEU A 26 -16.42 -3.06 0.65
C LEU A 26 -15.09 -3.03 -0.09
N SER A 27 -14.96 -2.10 -1.02
CA SER A 27 -13.76 -1.93 -1.86
C SER A 27 -12.80 -0.93 -1.22
N ARG A 28 -11.52 -1.31 -1.19
CA ARG A 28 -10.41 -0.48 -0.69
C ARG A 28 -9.30 -0.47 -1.71
N SER A 29 -8.94 0.72 -2.16
CA SER A 29 -7.83 0.91 -3.09
C SER A 29 -6.79 1.84 -2.48
N TYR A 30 -5.55 1.41 -2.57
CA TYR A 30 -4.38 2.10 -2.04
C TYR A 30 -3.44 2.49 -3.17
N GLU A 31 -2.72 3.58 -2.98
CA GLU A 31 -1.52 3.90 -3.74
C GLU A 31 -0.29 3.66 -2.87
N ALA A 32 0.76 3.11 -3.46
CA ALA A 32 2.01 2.84 -2.78
C ALA A 32 3.20 3.10 -3.70
N ILE A 33 4.31 3.55 -3.11
CA ILE A 33 5.59 3.65 -3.81
C ILE A 33 6.50 2.57 -3.23
N CYS A 34 6.97 1.68 -4.10
CA CYS A 34 7.86 0.59 -3.71
C CYS A 34 9.25 0.72 -4.33
N GLU A 35 10.22 0.09 -3.71
CA GLU A 35 11.57 -0.04 -4.22
C GLU A 35 11.63 -1.08 -5.34
N GLY A 36 12.44 -0.78 -6.34
CA GLY A 36 12.61 -1.60 -7.53
C GLY A 36 11.59 -1.32 -8.64
N VAL A 37 11.96 -1.72 -9.83
CA VAL A 37 11.13 -1.56 -11.03
C VAL A 37 10.36 -2.85 -11.27
N LEU A 38 9.05 -2.78 -11.11
CA LEU A 38 8.14 -3.90 -11.36
C LEU A 38 7.97 -4.14 -12.86
N ILE A 39 8.05 -5.38 -13.29
CA ILE A 39 7.89 -5.76 -14.71
C ILE A 39 6.40 -5.77 -15.10
N SER A 40 5.54 -6.33 -14.25
CA SER A 40 4.10 -6.47 -14.50
C SER A 40 3.28 -6.25 -13.24
N GLY A 41 2.00 -5.94 -13.42
CA GLY A 41 1.00 -6.07 -12.35
C GLY A 41 0.76 -7.54 -12.03
N GLN A 42 0.49 -7.85 -10.77
CA GLN A 42 0.23 -9.23 -10.32
C GLN A 42 -0.74 -9.28 -9.15
N ASP A 43 -1.33 -10.44 -8.98
CA ASP A 43 -2.11 -10.76 -7.81
C ASP A 43 -1.23 -11.53 -6.83
N ILE A 44 -1.12 -11.02 -5.60
CA ILE A 44 -0.30 -11.63 -4.55
C ILE A 44 -1.26 -12.39 -3.64
N ASP A 45 -1.39 -13.68 -3.89
CA ASP A 45 -2.18 -14.61 -3.05
C ASP A 45 -1.22 -15.39 -2.15
N ALA A 46 -1.01 -14.87 -0.94
CA ALA A 46 -0.06 -15.42 0.00
C ALA A 46 -0.57 -15.28 1.43
N PRO A 47 -0.73 -16.39 2.18
CA PRO A 47 -1.26 -16.36 3.54
C PRO A 47 -0.35 -15.57 4.49
N ILE A 48 -0.96 -14.80 5.41
CA ILE A 48 -0.23 -13.94 6.35
C ILE A 48 -0.44 -14.42 7.78
N GLY A 49 0.67 -14.66 8.47
CA GLY A 49 0.73 -15.03 9.88
C GLY A 49 1.58 -14.08 10.72
N ARG A 50 1.83 -14.43 11.99
CA ARG A 50 2.82 -13.75 12.82
C ARG A 50 4.21 -14.18 12.39
N ASP A 51 5.16 -13.22 12.35
CA ASP A 51 6.55 -13.55 12.13
C ASP A 51 7.10 -14.33 13.34
N PRO A 52 7.70 -15.53 13.15
CA PRO A 52 8.20 -16.34 14.25
C PRO A 52 9.40 -15.71 14.98
N ARG A 53 10.17 -14.88 14.29
CA ARG A 53 11.36 -14.21 14.82
C ARG A 53 11.05 -12.86 15.47
N ASN A 54 9.92 -12.23 15.08
CA ASN A 54 9.54 -10.92 15.59
C ASN A 54 8.02 -10.80 15.73
N ARG A 55 7.51 -10.93 16.96
CA ARG A 55 6.07 -10.88 17.28
C ARG A 55 5.37 -9.58 16.86
N LEU A 56 6.11 -8.49 16.66
CA LEU A 56 5.58 -7.21 16.20
C LEU A 56 5.42 -7.14 14.69
N LYS A 57 5.94 -8.15 13.96
CA LYS A 57 5.85 -8.24 12.50
C LYS A 57 4.81 -9.30 12.07
N LYS A 58 4.42 -9.17 10.81
CA LYS A 58 3.70 -10.19 10.04
C LYS A 58 4.61 -10.71 8.94
N ALA A 59 4.38 -11.94 8.49
CA ALA A 59 5.11 -12.55 7.41
C ALA A 59 4.18 -13.42 6.56
N VAL A 60 4.57 -13.68 5.32
CA VAL A 60 3.94 -14.74 4.51
C VAL A 60 4.29 -16.09 5.14
N ARG A 61 3.27 -16.90 5.43
CA ARG A 61 3.41 -18.20 6.08
C ARG A 61 2.30 -19.14 5.62
N GLN A 62 2.61 -20.40 5.42
CA GLN A 62 1.64 -21.43 5.01
C GLN A 62 0.50 -21.63 6.03
N ASP A 63 0.80 -21.51 7.33
CA ASP A 63 -0.17 -21.57 8.44
C ASP A 63 -0.88 -20.23 8.71
N GLY A 64 -0.66 -19.23 7.85
CA GLY A 64 -1.27 -17.92 7.94
C GLY A 64 -2.74 -17.89 7.50
N LYS A 65 -3.35 -16.72 7.64
CA LYS A 65 -4.72 -16.45 7.14
C LYS A 65 -4.66 -16.08 5.66
N ASN A 66 -5.50 -16.68 4.84
CA ASN A 66 -5.62 -16.37 3.41
C ASN A 66 -5.69 -14.86 3.18
N SER A 67 -4.86 -14.38 2.26
CA SER A 67 -4.67 -12.96 2.00
C SER A 67 -4.39 -12.73 0.53
N LEU A 68 -5.21 -11.88 -0.11
CA LEU A 68 -5.10 -11.56 -1.52
C LEU A 68 -5.01 -10.05 -1.72
N SER A 69 -3.94 -9.61 -2.36
CA SER A 69 -3.72 -8.22 -2.82
C SER A 69 -3.58 -8.19 -4.33
N ILE A 70 -4.36 -7.35 -4.99
CA ILE A 70 -4.36 -7.15 -6.44
C ILE A 70 -3.54 -5.91 -6.74
N MET A 71 -2.32 -6.08 -7.28
CA MET A 71 -1.39 -4.99 -7.55
C MET A 71 -1.34 -4.70 -9.06
N ARG A 72 -1.44 -3.41 -9.40
CA ARG A 72 -1.31 -2.89 -10.77
C ARG A 72 -0.35 -1.71 -10.77
N ILE A 73 0.51 -1.63 -11.77
CA ILE A 73 1.48 -0.56 -11.91
C ILE A 73 0.77 0.69 -12.44
N ILE A 74 1.01 1.84 -11.81
CA ILE A 74 0.60 3.15 -12.29
C ILE A 74 1.73 3.76 -13.12
N LYS A 75 2.95 3.83 -12.53
CA LYS A 75 4.13 4.39 -13.19
C LYS A 75 5.40 3.69 -12.73
N ARG A 76 6.35 3.55 -13.63
CA ARG A 76 7.71 3.07 -13.34
C ARG A 76 8.66 4.24 -13.35
N TYR A 77 9.59 4.23 -12.40
CA TYR A 77 10.70 5.16 -12.31
C TYR A 77 12.01 4.38 -12.40
N ARG A 78 13.15 5.06 -12.40
CA ARG A 78 14.49 4.44 -12.59
C ARG A 78 14.81 3.33 -11.57
N LYS A 79 14.38 3.47 -10.32
CA LYS A 79 14.60 2.49 -9.23
C LYS A 79 13.37 2.27 -8.34
N HIS A 80 12.22 2.78 -8.71
CA HIS A 80 10.98 2.70 -7.94
C HIS A 80 9.78 2.43 -8.86
N SER A 81 8.68 2.03 -8.25
CA SER A 81 7.38 1.92 -8.96
C SER A 81 6.26 2.51 -8.09
N LEU A 82 5.41 3.31 -8.71
CA LEU A 82 4.13 3.72 -8.15
C LEU A 82 3.09 2.67 -8.54
N VAL A 83 2.38 2.14 -7.56
CA VAL A 83 1.41 1.06 -7.75
C VAL A 83 0.07 1.37 -7.10
N LYS A 84 -0.99 0.86 -7.73
CA LYS A 84 -2.31 0.73 -7.12
C LYS A 84 -2.45 -0.67 -6.55
N VAL A 85 -2.91 -0.77 -5.31
CA VAL A 85 -3.18 -2.06 -4.66
C VAL A 85 -4.63 -2.09 -4.18
N SER A 86 -5.40 -3.06 -4.66
CA SER A 86 -6.75 -3.34 -4.19
C SER A 86 -6.74 -4.55 -3.26
N LEU A 87 -7.50 -4.47 -2.16
CA LEU A 87 -7.53 -5.51 -1.15
C LEU A 87 -8.80 -6.35 -1.24
N ALA A 88 -8.67 -7.64 -1.58
CA ALA A 88 -9.74 -8.63 -1.45
C ALA A 88 -9.92 -9.11 0.01
N THR A 89 -8.87 -9.01 0.82
CA THR A 89 -8.83 -9.31 2.26
C THR A 89 -8.22 -8.14 3.02
N GLY A 90 -8.28 -8.12 4.35
CA GLY A 90 -7.75 -7.02 5.16
C GLY A 90 -6.98 -7.51 6.38
N ARG A 91 -5.80 -8.09 6.17
CA ARG A 91 -4.94 -8.53 7.27
C ARG A 91 -4.02 -7.40 7.72
N THR A 92 -3.61 -7.44 8.97
CA THR A 92 -2.66 -6.46 9.52
C THR A 92 -1.39 -6.41 8.66
N HIS A 93 -1.02 -5.22 8.22
CA HIS A 93 0.14 -4.93 7.37
C HIS A 93 0.15 -5.66 6.01
N GLN A 94 -1.00 -6.12 5.51
CA GLN A 94 -1.07 -7.00 4.33
C GLN A 94 -0.28 -6.47 3.14
N ILE A 95 -0.52 -5.25 2.68
CA ILE A 95 0.18 -4.66 1.53
C ILE A 95 1.69 -4.64 1.77
N ARG A 96 2.12 -4.23 2.96
CA ARG A 96 3.54 -4.11 3.34
C ARG A 96 4.25 -5.46 3.30
N VAL A 97 3.60 -6.49 3.84
CA VAL A 97 4.11 -7.88 3.85
C VAL A 97 4.15 -8.47 2.45
N HIS A 98 3.08 -8.29 1.67
CA HIS A 98 3.01 -8.79 0.29
C HIS A 98 4.05 -8.13 -0.60
N MET A 99 4.20 -6.80 -0.53
CA MET A 99 5.21 -6.10 -1.33
C MET A 99 6.64 -6.50 -0.94
N GLN A 100 6.91 -6.70 0.35
CA GLN A 100 8.19 -7.25 0.80
C GLN A 100 8.42 -8.67 0.28
N SER A 101 7.40 -9.55 0.31
CA SER A 101 7.54 -10.96 -0.09
C SER A 101 7.88 -11.15 -1.56
N ILE A 102 7.51 -10.19 -2.40
CA ILE A 102 7.88 -10.17 -3.83
C ILE A 102 9.17 -9.37 -4.11
N GLY A 103 9.91 -8.97 -3.07
CA GLY A 103 11.19 -8.25 -3.22
C GLY A 103 11.07 -6.73 -3.44
N HIS A 104 9.88 -6.16 -3.35
CA HIS A 104 9.59 -4.75 -3.58
C HIS A 104 9.02 -4.05 -2.33
N PRO A 105 9.80 -3.88 -1.24
CA PRO A 105 9.33 -3.22 -0.03
C PRO A 105 8.92 -1.78 -0.32
N LEU A 106 8.02 -1.23 0.50
CA LEU A 106 7.58 0.16 0.34
C LEU A 106 8.68 1.13 0.78
N VAL A 107 8.82 2.23 0.05
CA VAL A 107 9.73 3.33 0.44
C VAL A 107 9.37 3.80 1.85
N GLY A 108 10.39 4.04 2.69
CA GLY A 108 10.24 4.46 4.08
C GLY A 108 9.80 3.38 5.06
N ASP A 109 9.47 2.18 4.60
CA ASP A 109 9.05 1.07 5.46
C ASP A 109 10.22 0.30 6.07
N ARG A 110 10.88 0.90 7.07
CA ARG A 110 12.01 0.28 7.77
C ARG A 110 11.66 -1.07 8.41
N ARG A 111 10.40 -1.27 8.83
CA ARG A 111 9.97 -2.52 9.45
C ARG A 111 9.95 -3.68 8.46
N TYR A 112 9.64 -3.42 7.20
CA TYR A 112 9.50 -4.42 6.15
C TYR A 112 10.56 -4.29 5.04
N GLY A 113 11.73 -3.76 5.36
CA GLY A 113 12.94 -3.94 4.55
C GLY A 113 13.22 -2.86 3.52
N CYS A 114 12.70 -1.64 3.68
CA CYS A 114 13.13 -0.50 2.87
C CYS A 114 14.65 -0.29 3.00
N ARG A 115 15.32 -0.21 1.87
CA ARG A 115 16.78 0.00 1.76
C ARG A 115 17.15 1.40 1.29
N TYR A 116 16.14 2.23 0.97
CA TYR A 116 16.34 3.54 0.36
C TYR A 116 17.17 3.47 -0.93
N LEU A 117 16.72 2.62 -1.87
CA LEU A 117 17.38 2.49 -3.17
C LEU A 117 17.46 3.85 -3.86
N LEU A 118 18.67 4.21 -4.32
CA LEU A 118 18.90 5.46 -5.03
C LEU A 118 19.18 5.19 -6.51
N PRO A 119 18.60 5.97 -7.44
CA PRO A 119 19.04 5.96 -8.82
C PRO A 119 20.49 6.40 -8.95
N LYS A 120 21.22 5.85 -9.90
CA LYS A 120 22.58 6.32 -10.21
C LYS A 120 22.51 7.79 -10.65
N MET A 121 23.45 8.62 -10.20
CA MET A 121 23.53 10.06 -10.53
C MET A 121 22.26 10.86 -10.13
N ALA A 122 21.44 10.36 -9.22
CA ALA A 122 20.32 11.14 -8.69
C ALA A 122 20.84 12.45 -8.05
N ASP A 123 20.11 13.52 -8.25
CA ASP A 123 20.45 14.81 -7.64
C ASP A 123 20.19 14.81 -6.11
N GLU A 124 20.70 15.84 -5.45
CA GLU A 124 20.65 15.93 -3.99
C GLU A 124 19.21 16.05 -3.47
N VAL A 125 18.30 16.67 -4.23
CA VAL A 125 16.88 16.81 -3.86
C VAL A 125 16.23 15.44 -3.85
N THR A 126 16.37 14.67 -4.92
CA THR A 126 15.86 13.31 -5.03
C THR A 126 16.40 12.40 -3.91
N ILE A 127 17.73 12.46 -3.66
CA ILE A 127 18.36 11.67 -2.58
C ILE A 127 17.78 12.04 -1.22
N ARG A 128 17.64 13.33 -0.93
CA ARG A 128 17.11 13.84 0.34
C ARG A 128 15.66 13.43 0.53
N THR A 129 14.83 13.55 -0.51
CA THR A 129 13.41 13.20 -0.46
C THR A 129 13.22 11.70 -0.21
N ILE A 130 13.94 10.82 -0.93
CA ILE A 130 13.86 9.37 -0.72
C ILE A 130 14.32 8.99 0.70
N ARG A 131 15.48 9.47 1.15
CA ARG A 131 16.04 9.15 2.49
C ARG A 131 15.25 9.80 3.63
N GLY A 132 14.66 10.95 3.37
CA GLY A 132 13.84 11.70 4.31
C GLY A 132 12.46 11.11 4.55
N PHE A 133 11.99 10.22 3.70
CA PHE A 133 10.66 9.64 3.82
C PHE A 133 10.60 8.64 5.00
N LYS A 134 9.99 9.04 6.13
CA LYS A 134 10.13 8.34 7.43
C LYS A 134 9.04 7.32 7.74
N ARG A 135 8.02 7.20 6.91
CA ARG A 135 6.90 6.25 7.06
C ARG A 135 6.75 5.40 5.80
N GLN A 136 5.99 4.33 5.84
CA GLN A 136 5.68 3.58 4.61
C GLN A 136 4.95 4.48 3.60
N ALA A 137 5.43 4.55 2.38
CA ALA A 137 4.79 5.24 1.26
C ALA A 137 3.55 4.45 0.82
N LEU A 138 2.48 4.57 1.62
CA LEU A 138 1.21 3.86 1.48
C LEU A 138 0.07 4.80 1.86
N HIS A 139 -0.90 4.93 0.95
CA HIS A 139 -2.02 5.83 1.09
C HIS A 139 -3.33 5.13 0.70
N SER A 140 -4.33 5.17 1.58
CA SER A 140 -5.68 4.68 1.31
C SER A 140 -6.42 5.70 0.44
N ARG A 141 -6.35 5.50 -0.88
CA ARG A 141 -6.80 6.47 -1.90
C ARG A 141 -8.30 6.47 -2.07
N ARG A 142 -8.95 5.29 -2.01
CA ARG A 142 -10.37 5.15 -2.33
C ARG A 142 -11.02 4.08 -1.45
N LEU A 143 -12.21 4.41 -1.00
CA LEU A 143 -13.05 3.54 -0.18
C LEU A 143 -14.48 3.57 -0.74
N GLU A 144 -15.07 2.40 -0.98
CA GLU A 144 -16.43 2.26 -1.49
C GLU A 144 -17.16 1.17 -0.73
N PHE A 145 -18.38 1.45 -0.29
CA PHE A 145 -19.25 0.52 0.41
C PHE A 145 -20.71 0.98 0.40
N ALA A 146 -21.63 0.08 0.69
CA ALA A 146 -23.01 0.44 0.94
C ALA A 146 -23.18 0.96 2.38
N HIS A 147 -23.86 2.10 2.55
CA HIS A 147 -24.08 2.68 3.89
C HIS A 147 -24.79 1.67 4.81
N PRO A 148 -24.33 1.46 6.07
CA PRO A 148 -24.90 0.46 6.97
C PRO A 148 -26.39 0.64 7.29
N ARG A 149 -26.90 1.87 7.18
CA ARG A 149 -28.33 2.18 7.26
C ARG A 149 -28.82 2.55 5.86
N GLY A 150 -29.72 1.76 5.28
CA GLY A 150 -30.37 2.07 4.02
C GLY A 150 -29.64 1.66 2.74
N GLY A 151 -28.41 1.13 2.82
CA GLY A 151 -27.73 0.52 1.68
C GLY A 151 -27.27 1.45 0.55
N SER A 152 -27.39 2.77 0.68
CA SER A 152 -26.96 3.72 -0.36
C SER A 152 -25.46 3.60 -0.65
N PRO A 153 -25.02 3.59 -1.94
CA PRO A 153 -23.62 3.55 -2.29
C PRO A 153 -22.85 4.76 -1.74
N GLN A 154 -21.75 4.51 -1.08
CA GLN A 154 -20.83 5.52 -0.58
C GLN A 154 -19.50 5.37 -1.28
N ARG A 155 -18.94 6.48 -1.75
CA ARG A 155 -17.62 6.53 -2.40
C ARG A 155 -16.85 7.72 -1.88
N PHE A 156 -15.67 7.44 -1.36
CA PHE A 156 -14.76 8.44 -0.84
C PHE A 156 -13.43 8.33 -1.57
N VAL A 157 -12.80 9.48 -1.83
CA VAL A 157 -11.48 9.60 -2.43
C VAL A 157 -10.69 10.60 -1.58
N ALA A 158 -9.44 10.29 -1.28
CA ALA A 158 -8.53 11.21 -0.61
C ALA A 158 -7.31 11.45 -1.51
N ASP A 159 -6.87 12.69 -1.64
CA ASP A 159 -5.66 13.02 -2.36
C ASP A 159 -4.43 12.60 -1.58
N ARG A 160 -3.31 12.37 -2.29
CA ARG A 160 -2.05 12.05 -1.65
C ARG A 160 -1.66 13.17 -0.68
N PRO A 161 -1.12 12.83 0.48
CA PRO A 161 -0.57 13.85 1.38
C PRO A 161 0.72 14.43 0.81
N GLY A 162 1.05 15.67 1.19
CA GLY A 162 2.15 16.44 0.63
C GLY A 162 3.49 15.71 0.60
N ASP A 163 3.84 14.99 1.68
CA ASP A 163 5.08 14.20 1.74
C ASP A 163 5.15 13.09 0.67
N MET A 164 4.02 12.50 0.32
CA MET A 164 3.95 11.46 -0.71
C MET A 164 3.91 12.06 -2.11
N GLU A 165 3.31 13.24 -2.27
CA GLU A 165 3.34 13.99 -3.52
C GLU A 165 4.75 14.47 -3.83
N GLU A 166 5.45 15.08 -2.86
CA GLU A 166 6.86 15.47 -2.98
C GLU A 166 7.76 14.29 -3.37
N LEU A 167 7.49 13.09 -2.85
CA LEU A 167 8.24 11.89 -3.23
C LEU A 167 7.95 11.49 -4.68
N VAL A 168 6.70 11.55 -5.12
CA VAL A 168 6.32 11.28 -6.52
C VAL A 168 6.99 12.28 -7.45
N ASP A 169 6.89 13.58 -7.16
CA ASP A 169 7.47 14.64 -7.98
C ASP A 169 9.00 14.48 -8.11
N ALA A 170 9.70 14.20 -7.01
CA ALA A 170 11.14 13.95 -7.05
C ALA A 170 11.53 12.75 -7.92
N LEU A 171 10.73 11.66 -7.86
CA LEU A 171 10.95 10.48 -8.70
C LEU A 171 10.63 10.75 -10.18
N GLU A 172 9.65 11.59 -10.47
CA GLU A 172 9.28 11.99 -11.83
C GLU A 172 10.36 12.86 -12.46
N LEU A 173 10.81 13.90 -11.76
CA LEU A 173 11.88 14.76 -12.22
C LEU A 173 13.17 13.98 -12.48
N ASP A 174 13.56 13.06 -11.57
CA ASP A 174 14.71 12.18 -11.77
C ASP A 174 14.52 11.27 -13.00
N PHE A 175 13.31 10.74 -13.19
CA PHE A 175 13.02 9.89 -14.35
C PHE A 175 13.10 10.67 -15.66
N GLU A 176 12.48 11.85 -15.76
CA GLU A 176 12.49 12.69 -16.97
C GLU A 176 13.89 13.17 -17.36
N LYS A 177 14.72 13.45 -16.35
CA LYS A 177 16.09 13.95 -16.59
C LYS A 177 17.06 12.87 -17.14
N TYR A 178 16.79 11.59 -16.85
CA TYR A 178 17.75 10.51 -17.13
C TYR A 178 17.14 9.31 -17.88
N SER A 179 15.95 9.46 -18.49
CA SER A 179 15.28 8.44 -19.33
C SER A 179 15.70 8.51 -20.78
#